data_e45d34534d20768b66cefcfcd5bc8765
#
_entry.id   e45d34534d20768b66cefcfcd5bc8765
#
_cell.length_a   1.000
_cell.length_b   1.000
_cell.length_c   1.000
_cell.angle_alpha   90.00
_cell.angle_beta   90.00
_cell.angle_gamma   90.00
#
_symmetry.space_group_name_H-M   'P 1'
#
loop_
_entity.id
_entity.type
_entity.pdbx_description
1 polymer ?
#
loop_
_entity_poly.entity_id
_entity_poly.type
_entity_poly.pdbx_seq_one_letter_code
_entity_poly.pdbx_strand_id
1 'polypeptide(L)'
;LERERYEKNLLIPGIGEAGQARLLAARVLVIGAGGLGSPVLFYLAAAGVGTIGIADPDGVDSSNLQRQIMHCEDSIGSAKSHSAATRLAALNSSITVKTYGRITLKFLHEHGREWDLLVDCTDTFDSKYLIADWCKESGIPLVWGTAVAMNYQVASFWSAPPAPYPPTSLRSLHPLPPKPGTTPAASSVGILGPVAG
;
A
#
# COMPACT_ATOMS: atom_id res chain seq x y z
N LEU A 1 -14.61 23.38 -0.57
CA LEU A 1 -14.71 21.96 -0.97
C LEU A 1 -13.85 21.05 -0.09
N GLU A 2 -12.60 21.40 0.18
CA GLU A 2 -11.71 20.54 0.98
C GLU A 2 -12.11 20.48 2.46
N ARG A 3 -12.48 21.61 3.08
CA ARG A 3 -12.93 21.61 4.48
C ARG A 3 -14.20 20.79 4.67
N GLU A 4 -15.15 20.88 3.76
CA GLU A 4 -16.38 20.08 3.79
C GLU A 4 -16.08 18.59 3.62
N ARG A 5 -15.20 18.22 2.70
CA ARG A 5 -14.77 16.84 2.45
C ARG A 5 -14.19 16.20 3.73
N TYR A 6 -13.34 16.93 4.46
CA TYR A 6 -12.60 16.41 5.60
C TYR A 6 -13.21 16.79 6.95
N GLU A 7 -14.41 17.36 6.97
CA GLU A 7 -15.06 17.84 8.20
C GLU A 7 -15.03 16.80 9.33
N LYS A 8 -15.32 15.54 9.03
CA LYS A 8 -15.34 14.46 10.02
C LYS A 8 -13.94 14.10 10.54
N ASN A 9 -12.91 14.25 9.72
CA ASN A 9 -11.52 14.09 10.17
C ASN A 9 -11.11 15.25 11.11
N LEU A 10 -11.54 16.47 10.80
CA LEU A 10 -11.23 17.67 11.59
C LEU A 10 -11.80 17.61 13.01
N LEU A 11 -12.90 16.87 13.22
CA LEU A 11 -13.54 16.70 14.52
C LEU A 11 -12.82 15.67 15.42
N ILE A 12 -11.91 14.86 14.88
CA ILE A 12 -11.23 13.80 15.64
C ILE A 12 -10.12 14.42 16.48
N PRO A 13 -10.17 14.26 17.84
CA PRO A 13 -9.06 14.69 18.70
C PRO A 13 -7.73 14.07 18.25
N GLY A 14 -6.70 14.92 18.10
CA GLY A 14 -5.37 14.48 17.63
C GLY A 14 -5.18 14.52 16.11
N ILE A 15 -6.23 14.63 15.31
CA ILE A 15 -6.16 14.97 13.89
C ILE A 15 -6.34 16.48 13.72
N GLY A 16 -7.55 16.98 13.83
CA GLY A 16 -7.85 18.40 13.68
C GLY A 16 -7.32 18.99 12.37
N GLU A 17 -7.21 20.31 12.28
CA GLU A 17 -6.67 21.00 11.10
C GLU A 17 -5.17 20.67 10.86
N ALA A 18 -4.38 20.60 11.93
CA ALA A 18 -2.95 20.29 11.83
C ALA A 18 -2.67 18.86 11.31
N GLY A 19 -3.46 17.87 11.75
CA GLY A 19 -3.36 16.50 11.26
C GLY A 19 -3.81 16.38 9.81
N GLN A 20 -4.91 17.04 9.44
CA GLN A 20 -5.37 17.05 8.06
C GLN A 20 -4.37 17.75 7.12
N ALA A 21 -3.75 18.84 7.56
CA ALA A 21 -2.69 19.49 6.80
C ALA A 21 -1.48 18.56 6.56
N ARG A 22 -1.12 17.75 7.57
CA ARG A 22 -0.07 16.72 7.41
C ARG A 22 -0.47 15.63 6.41
N LEU A 23 -1.72 15.16 6.43
CA LEU A 23 -2.22 14.20 5.44
C LEU A 23 -2.15 14.77 4.02
N LEU A 24 -2.59 16.02 3.82
CA LEU A 24 -2.53 16.69 2.53
C LEU A 24 -1.08 16.92 2.02
N ALA A 25 -0.12 17.03 2.90
CA ALA A 25 1.29 17.15 2.57
C ALA A 25 1.98 15.77 2.37
N ALA A 26 1.40 14.70 2.88
CA ALA A 26 2.01 13.39 2.91
C ALA A 26 2.10 12.75 1.50
N ARG A 27 3.15 11.94 1.32
CA ARG A 27 3.47 11.21 0.10
C ARG A 27 3.60 9.72 0.43
N VAL A 28 2.66 8.91 -0.03
CA VAL A 28 2.60 7.47 0.29
C VAL A 28 2.72 6.64 -0.98
N LEU A 29 3.67 5.69 -1.01
CA LEU A 29 3.80 4.71 -2.08
C LEU A 29 3.14 3.39 -1.67
N VAL A 30 2.10 3.00 -2.37
CA VAL A 30 1.44 1.69 -2.22
C VAL A 30 1.96 0.75 -3.31
N ILE A 31 2.53 -0.37 -2.89
CA ILE A 31 3.11 -1.39 -3.76
C ILE A 31 2.19 -2.60 -3.77
N GLY A 32 1.51 -2.83 -4.89
CA GLY A 32 0.42 -3.77 -5.08
C GLY A 32 -0.96 -3.11 -5.03
N ALA A 33 -1.68 -3.13 -6.15
CA ALA A 33 -3.06 -2.67 -6.28
C ALA A 33 -4.06 -3.85 -6.35
N GLY A 34 -3.74 -4.92 -5.62
CA GLY A 34 -4.55 -6.13 -5.49
C GLY A 34 -5.59 -6.07 -4.38
N GLY A 35 -5.84 -7.21 -3.73
CA GLY A 35 -6.83 -7.33 -2.65
C GLY A 35 -6.52 -6.47 -1.44
N LEU A 36 -5.26 -6.48 -0.97
CA LEU A 36 -4.80 -5.64 0.14
C LEU A 36 -4.73 -4.15 -0.27
N GLY A 37 -4.17 -3.87 -1.45
CA GLY A 37 -3.99 -2.51 -1.93
C GLY A 37 -5.29 -1.78 -2.24
N SER A 38 -6.33 -2.49 -2.64
CA SER A 38 -7.62 -1.89 -3.00
C SER A 38 -8.23 -1.03 -1.89
N PRO A 39 -8.51 -1.54 -0.70
CA PRO A 39 -9.07 -0.73 0.39
C PRO A 39 -8.07 0.29 0.91
N VAL A 40 -6.78 -0.04 1.00
CA VAL A 40 -5.73 0.89 1.42
C VAL A 40 -5.73 2.14 0.53
N LEU A 41 -5.70 1.97 -0.79
CA LEU A 41 -5.71 3.07 -1.74
C LEU A 41 -6.97 3.93 -1.62
N PHE A 42 -8.14 3.32 -1.49
CA PHE A 42 -9.39 4.06 -1.30
C PHE A 42 -9.37 4.91 -0.02
N TYR A 43 -8.96 4.35 1.11
CA TYR A 43 -8.98 5.09 2.36
C TYR A 43 -7.89 6.16 2.45
N LEU A 44 -6.71 5.93 1.87
CA LEU A 44 -5.69 6.98 1.76
C LEU A 44 -6.18 8.17 0.92
N ALA A 45 -6.82 7.90 -0.23
CA ALA A 45 -7.37 8.93 -1.08
C ALA A 45 -8.55 9.66 -0.42
N ALA A 46 -9.47 8.92 0.22
CA ALA A 46 -10.61 9.49 0.94
C ALA A 46 -10.16 10.36 2.13
N ALA A 47 -9.11 9.96 2.85
CA ALA A 47 -8.52 10.72 3.94
C ALA A 47 -7.75 11.97 3.48
N GLY A 48 -7.46 12.10 2.18
CA GLY A 48 -6.75 13.25 1.62
C GLY A 48 -5.24 13.17 1.75
N VAL A 49 -4.64 11.98 1.61
CA VAL A 49 -3.19 11.86 1.42
C VAL A 49 -2.83 12.54 0.11
N GLY A 50 -2.04 13.63 0.18
CA GLY A 50 -1.88 14.57 -0.94
C GLY A 50 -1.20 13.99 -2.16
N THR A 51 -0.28 13.04 -1.98
CA THR A 51 0.34 12.31 -3.11
C THR A 51 0.35 10.82 -2.84
N ILE A 52 -0.25 10.05 -3.76
CA ILE A 52 -0.29 8.59 -3.70
C ILE A 52 0.45 8.02 -4.92
N GLY A 53 1.49 7.24 -4.68
CA GLY A 53 2.12 6.40 -5.69
C GLY A 53 1.46 5.02 -5.71
N ILE A 54 1.20 4.50 -6.89
CA ILE A 54 0.64 3.16 -7.09
C ILE A 54 1.60 2.37 -7.96
N ALA A 55 2.18 1.31 -7.43
CA ALA A 55 3.09 0.45 -8.17
C ALA A 55 2.52 -0.96 -8.29
N ASP A 56 2.17 -1.36 -9.50
CA ASP A 56 1.67 -2.71 -9.81
C ASP A 56 1.99 -3.04 -11.28
N PRO A 57 2.66 -4.17 -11.56
CA PRO A 57 3.02 -4.55 -12.93
C PRO A 57 1.90 -5.28 -13.68
N ASP A 58 0.83 -5.70 -12.99
CA ASP A 58 -0.16 -6.61 -13.55
C ASP A 58 -1.31 -5.89 -14.26
N GLY A 59 -2.02 -6.66 -15.09
CA GLY A 59 -3.31 -6.29 -15.63
C GLY A 59 -4.47 -6.73 -14.74
N VAL A 60 -5.62 -6.09 -14.93
CA VAL A 60 -6.88 -6.48 -14.29
C VAL A 60 -7.42 -7.72 -14.99
N ASP A 61 -7.76 -8.74 -14.22
CA ASP A 61 -8.37 -10.00 -14.68
C ASP A 61 -9.70 -10.26 -13.95
N SER A 62 -10.65 -10.90 -14.62
CA SER A 62 -11.96 -11.19 -14.03
C SER A 62 -11.88 -12.00 -12.74
N SER A 63 -10.92 -12.93 -12.64
CA SER A 63 -10.68 -13.74 -11.44
C SER A 63 -10.19 -12.92 -10.23
N ASN A 64 -9.80 -11.67 -10.44
CA ASN A 64 -9.35 -10.76 -9.40
C ASN A 64 -10.52 -10.01 -8.73
N LEU A 65 -11.62 -9.79 -9.43
CA LEU A 65 -12.70 -8.88 -9.03
C LEU A 65 -13.40 -9.30 -7.73
N GLN A 66 -13.35 -10.58 -7.36
CA GLN A 66 -13.93 -11.08 -6.10
C GLN A 66 -13.26 -10.52 -4.83
N ARG A 67 -12.04 -9.91 -4.93
CA ARG A 67 -11.31 -9.34 -3.80
C ARG A 67 -10.61 -8.01 -4.10
N GLN A 68 -10.35 -7.70 -5.36
CA GLN A 68 -9.66 -6.48 -5.78
C GLN A 68 -10.70 -5.40 -6.13
N ILE A 69 -11.41 -4.93 -5.10
CA ILE A 69 -12.57 -4.02 -5.21
C ILE A 69 -12.26 -2.64 -5.82
N MET A 70 -10.99 -2.31 -5.98
CA MET A 70 -10.53 -1.13 -6.71
C MET A 70 -10.87 -1.20 -8.20
N HIS A 71 -10.94 -2.42 -8.76
CA HIS A 71 -11.17 -2.66 -10.18
C HIS A 71 -12.64 -3.04 -10.45
N CYS A 72 -13.07 -2.94 -11.70
CA CYS A 72 -14.41 -3.30 -12.16
C CYS A 72 -14.33 -4.01 -13.53
N GLU A 73 -15.43 -4.56 -13.99
CA GLU A 73 -15.48 -5.30 -15.26
C GLU A 73 -15.00 -4.46 -16.44
N ASP A 74 -15.35 -3.16 -16.49
CA ASP A 74 -14.92 -2.25 -17.55
C ASP A 74 -13.41 -2.02 -17.60
N SER A 75 -12.69 -2.35 -16.52
CA SER A 75 -11.23 -2.21 -16.43
C SER A 75 -10.46 -3.47 -16.75
N ILE A 76 -11.13 -4.60 -17.08
CA ILE A 76 -10.47 -5.86 -17.46
C ILE A 76 -9.52 -5.63 -18.64
N GLY A 77 -8.29 -6.13 -18.52
CA GLY A 77 -7.23 -5.96 -19.50
C GLY A 77 -6.41 -4.67 -19.35
N SER A 78 -6.87 -3.68 -18.57
CA SER A 78 -6.10 -2.48 -18.26
C SER A 78 -5.02 -2.77 -17.21
N ALA A 79 -3.96 -1.96 -17.18
CA ALA A 79 -2.99 -2.02 -16.09
C ALA A 79 -3.66 -1.70 -14.74
N LYS A 80 -3.40 -2.50 -13.69
CA LYS A 80 -3.99 -2.30 -12.36
C LYS A 80 -3.68 -0.91 -11.79
N SER A 81 -2.44 -0.45 -11.93
CA SER A 81 -2.05 0.89 -11.48
C SER A 81 -2.84 2.01 -12.17
N HIS A 82 -3.13 1.87 -13.45
CA HIS A 82 -3.94 2.84 -14.20
C HIS A 82 -5.42 2.81 -13.81
N SER A 83 -6.00 1.60 -13.74
CA SER A 83 -7.37 1.40 -13.27
C SER A 83 -7.56 2.01 -11.87
N ALA A 84 -6.63 1.75 -10.94
CA ALA A 84 -6.66 2.33 -9.61
C ALA A 84 -6.57 3.86 -9.64
N ALA A 85 -5.66 4.44 -10.42
CA ALA A 85 -5.52 5.89 -10.53
C ALA A 85 -6.81 6.56 -11.00
N THR A 86 -7.48 5.99 -11.99
CA THR A 86 -8.79 6.47 -12.49
C THR A 86 -9.85 6.48 -11.38
N ARG A 87 -9.91 5.42 -10.58
CA ARG A 87 -10.86 5.30 -9.46
C ARG A 87 -10.58 6.30 -8.35
N LEU A 88 -9.28 6.50 -8.01
CA LEU A 88 -8.90 7.48 -6.99
C LEU A 88 -9.18 8.91 -7.44
N ALA A 89 -8.93 9.25 -8.71
CA ALA A 89 -9.27 10.56 -9.25
C ALA A 89 -10.77 10.85 -9.21
N ALA A 90 -11.61 9.84 -9.45
CA ALA A 90 -13.06 9.95 -9.33
C ALA A 90 -13.52 10.11 -7.87
N LEU A 91 -12.83 9.51 -6.91
CA LEU A 91 -13.13 9.63 -5.47
C LEU A 91 -12.67 10.98 -4.92
N ASN A 92 -11.46 11.41 -5.25
CA ASN A 92 -10.86 12.63 -4.73
C ASN A 92 -9.95 13.29 -5.78
N SER A 93 -10.48 14.31 -6.46
CA SER A 93 -9.77 15.04 -7.51
C SER A 93 -8.70 16.02 -6.98
N SER A 94 -8.63 16.24 -5.67
CA SER A 94 -7.65 17.18 -5.06
C SER A 94 -6.28 16.56 -4.80
N ILE A 95 -6.16 15.23 -4.88
CA ILE A 95 -4.90 14.52 -4.63
C ILE A 95 -4.13 14.28 -5.93
N THR A 96 -2.82 14.10 -5.81
CA THR A 96 -1.96 13.71 -6.93
C THR A 96 -1.74 12.20 -6.91
N VAL A 97 -2.02 11.52 -8.02
CA VAL A 97 -1.77 10.09 -8.17
C VAL A 97 -0.67 9.86 -9.21
N LYS A 98 0.36 9.10 -8.85
CA LYS A 98 1.45 8.68 -9.73
C LYS A 98 1.39 7.15 -9.91
N THR A 99 1.54 6.67 -11.14
CA THR A 99 1.50 5.24 -11.45
C THR A 99 2.86 4.72 -11.88
N TYR A 100 3.18 3.53 -11.41
CA TYR A 100 4.42 2.83 -11.71
C TYR A 100 4.14 1.37 -12.03
N GLY A 101 5.06 0.74 -12.75
CA GLY A 101 5.04 -0.69 -13.00
C GLY A 101 5.68 -1.48 -11.84
N ARG A 102 6.52 -2.45 -12.20
CA ARG A 102 7.22 -3.30 -11.23
C ARG A 102 8.22 -2.50 -10.39
N ILE A 103 8.14 -2.68 -9.08
CA ILE A 103 9.17 -2.17 -8.17
C ILE A 103 10.41 -3.05 -8.26
N THR A 104 11.55 -2.38 -8.41
CA THR A 104 12.88 -3.00 -8.41
C THR A 104 13.77 -2.26 -7.42
N LEU A 105 14.88 -2.86 -7.03
CA LEU A 105 15.86 -2.19 -6.17
C LEU A 105 16.37 -0.89 -6.81
N LYS A 106 16.58 -0.89 -8.14
CA LYS A 106 16.94 0.32 -8.88
C LYS A 106 15.90 1.42 -8.72
N PHE A 107 14.62 1.10 -8.92
CA PHE A 107 13.52 2.06 -8.72
C PHE A 107 13.52 2.64 -7.30
N LEU A 108 13.67 1.79 -6.28
CA LEU A 108 13.69 2.23 -4.89
C LEU A 108 14.88 3.14 -4.59
N HIS A 109 16.06 2.87 -5.14
CA HIS A 109 17.22 3.77 -4.99
C HIS A 109 17.02 5.12 -5.68
N GLU A 110 16.36 5.15 -6.84
CA GLU A 110 16.14 6.37 -7.62
C GLU A 110 14.98 7.21 -7.08
N HIS A 111 13.88 6.58 -6.65
CA HIS A 111 12.61 7.25 -6.34
C HIS A 111 12.07 6.98 -4.93
N GLY A 112 12.60 5.98 -4.22
CA GLY A 112 12.02 5.58 -2.93
C GLY A 112 12.05 6.68 -1.87
N ARG A 113 13.10 7.52 -1.86
CA ARG A 113 13.23 8.65 -0.93
C ARG A 113 12.31 9.85 -1.26
N GLU A 114 11.56 9.79 -2.34
CA GLU A 114 10.50 10.75 -2.61
C GLU A 114 9.25 10.52 -1.74
N TRP A 115 9.16 9.43 -1.01
CA TRP A 115 8.00 9.00 -0.24
C TRP A 115 8.27 9.06 1.26
N ASP A 116 7.25 9.47 2.03
CA ASP A 116 7.31 9.53 3.49
C ASP A 116 7.02 8.17 4.13
N LEU A 117 6.28 7.30 3.40
CA LEU A 117 5.83 5.98 3.84
C LEU A 117 5.69 5.05 2.65
N LEU A 118 6.13 3.81 2.80
CA LEU A 118 5.81 2.72 1.89
C LEU A 118 4.76 1.80 2.51
N VAL A 119 3.81 1.33 1.68
CA VAL A 119 2.82 0.31 2.06
C VAL A 119 3.00 -0.89 1.14
N ASP A 120 3.42 -2.02 1.70
CA ASP A 120 3.60 -3.26 0.97
C ASP A 120 2.31 -4.10 0.98
N CYS A 121 1.65 -4.15 -0.17
CA CYS A 121 0.48 -4.95 -0.46
C CYS A 121 0.78 -6.06 -1.49
N THR A 122 2.04 -6.43 -1.66
CA THR A 122 2.47 -7.48 -2.59
C THR A 122 2.11 -8.88 -2.07
N ASP A 123 2.15 -9.88 -2.93
CA ASP A 123 1.81 -11.27 -2.62
C ASP A 123 3.01 -12.23 -2.69
N THR A 124 4.20 -11.75 -3.06
CA THR A 124 5.42 -12.57 -3.14
C THR A 124 6.43 -12.22 -2.05
N PHE A 125 7.08 -13.23 -1.48
CA PHE A 125 8.10 -12.99 -0.47
C PHE A 125 9.32 -12.26 -1.01
N ASP A 126 9.70 -12.48 -2.27
CA ASP A 126 10.80 -11.77 -2.91
C ASP A 126 10.55 -10.26 -2.92
N SER A 127 9.36 -9.84 -3.32
CA SER A 127 8.97 -8.42 -3.27
C SER A 127 8.94 -7.88 -1.85
N LYS A 128 8.36 -8.64 -0.91
CA LYS A 128 8.25 -8.23 0.49
C LYS A 128 9.62 -7.99 1.13
N TYR A 129 10.56 -8.90 0.96
CA TYR A 129 11.89 -8.75 1.52
C TYR A 129 12.71 -7.67 0.80
N LEU A 130 12.59 -7.54 -0.52
CA LEU A 130 13.22 -6.46 -1.27
C LEU A 130 12.79 -5.08 -0.76
N ILE A 131 11.47 -4.87 -0.59
CA ILE A 131 10.91 -3.61 -0.08
C ILE A 131 11.35 -3.37 1.37
N ALA A 132 11.20 -4.38 2.22
CA ALA A 132 11.49 -4.27 3.65
C ALA A 132 12.98 -4.04 3.95
N ASP A 133 13.86 -4.71 3.22
CA ASP A 133 15.32 -4.52 3.37
C ASP A 133 15.73 -3.11 2.92
N TRP A 134 15.18 -2.63 1.80
CA TRP A 134 15.41 -1.26 1.36
C TRP A 134 14.86 -0.23 2.36
N CYS A 135 13.67 -0.43 2.92
CA CYS A 135 13.09 0.44 3.96
C CYS A 135 13.97 0.45 5.22
N LYS A 136 14.51 -0.71 5.60
CA LYS A 136 15.46 -0.81 6.72
C LYS A 136 16.73 0.01 6.48
N GLU A 137 17.30 -0.04 5.29
CA GLU A 137 18.51 0.69 4.92
C GLU A 137 18.27 2.20 4.77
N SER A 138 17.14 2.58 4.18
CA SER A 138 16.79 3.97 3.89
C SER A 138 16.30 4.76 5.10
N GLY A 139 15.79 4.07 6.15
CA GLY A 139 15.14 4.67 7.31
C GLY A 139 13.69 5.08 7.07
N ILE A 140 13.12 4.78 5.90
CA ILE A 140 11.72 5.09 5.58
C ILE A 140 10.81 4.06 6.25
N PRO A 141 9.71 4.50 6.92
CA PRO A 141 8.77 3.59 7.54
C PRO A 141 8.04 2.73 6.51
N LEU A 142 7.70 1.51 6.92
CA LEU A 142 6.98 0.52 6.12
C LEU A 142 5.74 0.05 6.87
N VAL A 143 4.58 0.10 6.24
CA VAL A 143 3.42 -0.70 6.62
C VAL A 143 3.41 -1.95 5.74
N TRP A 144 3.36 -3.11 6.36
CA TRP A 144 3.46 -4.39 5.69
C TRP A 144 2.23 -5.24 5.96
N GLY A 145 1.66 -5.84 4.92
CA GLY A 145 0.53 -6.73 5.01
C GLY A 145 0.72 -8.00 4.18
N THR A 146 0.14 -9.09 4.65
CA THR A 146 0.01 -10.35 3.89
C THR A 146 -1.30 -11.04 4.25
N ALA A 147 -1.92 -11.69 3.26
CA ALA A 147 -3.13 -12.46 3.47
C ALA A 147 -3.14 -13.69 2.57
N VAL A 148 -3.62 -14.82 3.11
CA VAL A 148 -3.77 -16.08 2.37
C VAL A 148 -4.86 -16.92 3.03
N ALA A 149 -5.76 -17.51 2.24
CA ALA A 149 -6.94 -18.23 2.70
C ALA A 149 -7.80 -17.35 3.63
N MET A 150 -7.84 -17.65 4.91
CA MET A 150 -8.55 -16.92 5.97
C MET A 150 -7.59 -16.29 7.00
N ASN A 151 -6.29 -16.26 6.70
CA ASN A 151 -5.26 -15.76 7.62
C ASN A 151 -4.64 -14.48 7.05
N TYR A 152 -4.28 -13.59 7.96
CA TYR A 152 -3.57 -12.35 7.61
C TYR A 152 -2.55 -11.97 8.68
N GLN A 153 -1.58 -11.17 8.27
CA GLN A 153 -0.66 -10.47 9.17
C GLN A 153 -0.51 -9.02 8.70
N VAL A 154 -0.50 -8.11 9.65
CA VAL A 154 -0.23 -6.68 9.42
C VAL A 154 0.76 -6.20 10.46
N ALA A 155 1.76 -5.44 10.04
CA ALA A 155 2.74 -4.85 10.92
C ALA A 155 3.27 -3.53 10.36
N SER A 156 3.79 -2.68 11.22
CA SER A 156 4.56 -1.50 10.85
C SER A 156 6.01 -1.66 11.30
N PHE A 157 6.93 -1.26 10.44
CA PHE A 157 8.37 -1.33 10.69
C PHE A 157 9.01 0.03 10.43
N TRP A 158 9.92 0.42 11.31
CA TRP A 158 10.69 1.65 11.14
C TRP A 158 12.09 1.48 11.74
N SER A 159 13.12 1.52 10.91
CA SER A 159 14.49 1.31 11.34
C SER A 159 15.15 2.57 11.94
N ALA A 160 14.56 3.74 11.69
CA ALA A 160 15.04 5.02 12.21
C ALA A 160 13.90 5.82 12.88
N PRO A 161 13.17 5.25 13.85
CA PRO A 161 12.07 5.94 14.51
C PRO A 161 12.59 7.05 15.42
N PRO A 162 11.77 8.08 15.71
CA PRO A 162 12.11 9.06 16.74
C PRO A 162 12.17 8.39 18.12
N ALA A 163 13.02 8.91 19.01
CA ALA A 163 13.04 8.48 20.42
C ALA A 163 11.65 8.69 21.06
N PRO A 164 11.19 7.81 21.96
CA PRO A 164 11.89 6.68 22.56
C PRO A 164 11.66 5.32 21.87
N TYR A 165 11.16 5.29 20.66
CA TYR A 165 10.75 4.05 20.00
C TYR A 165 11.97 3.24 19.50
N PRO A 166 12.00 1.90 19.72
CA PRO A 166 13.08 1.07 19.23
C PRO A 166 13.02 0.87 17.71
N PRO A 167 14.15 0.74 17.02
CA PRO A 167 14.20 0.36 15.62
C PRO A 167 13.59 -1.03 15.36
N THR A 168 12.81 -1.14 14.28
CA THR A 168 12.19 -2.40 13.86
C THR A 168 12.33 -2.62 12.35
N SER A 169 12.26 -3.87 11.92
CA SER A 169 12.24 -4.25 10.50
C SER A 169 11.47 -5.56 10.32
N LEU A 170 11.11 -5.92 9.09
CA LEU A 170 10.49 -7.21 8.80
C LEU A 170 11.34 -8.37 9.36
N ARG A 171 12.66 -8.26 9.28
CA ARG A 171 13.58 -9.28 9.80
C ARG A 171 13.59 -9.38 11.33
N SER A 172 13.02 -8.41 12.05
CA SER A 172 12.78 -8.53 13.50
C SER A 172 11.62 -9.48 13.80
N LEU A 173 10.65 -9.61 12.87
CA LEU A 173 9.52 -10.52 12.99
C LEU A 173 9.78 -11.84 12.24
N HIS A 174 10.29 -11.77 11.03
CA HIS A 174 10.61 -12.89 10.15
C HIS A 174 12.06 -12.77 9.66
N PRO A 175 13.03 -13.34 10.39
CA PRO A 175 14.47 -13.16 10.11
C PRO A 175 14.90 -13.60 8.70
N LEU A 176 14.30 -14.67 8.21
CA LEU A 176 14.60 -15.27 6.90
C LEU A 176 13.32 -15.41 6.06
N PRO A 177 13.41 -15.23 4.73
CA PRO A 177 12.31 -15.59 3.87
C PRO A 177 12.02 -17.10 3.97
N PRO A 178 10.76 -17.52 3.84
CA PRO A 178 10.42 -18.91 3.80
C PRO A 178 11.09 -19.57 2.57
N LYS A 179 11.40 -20.85 2.71
CA LYS A 179 11.98 -21.61 1.57
C LYS A 179 10.96 -21.65 0.42
N PRO A 180 11.43 -21.55 -0.84
CA PRO A 180 10.53 -21.67 -1.99
C PRO A 180 9.66 -22.92 -1.91
N GLY A 181 8.36 -22.79 -2.20
CA GLY A 181 7.39 -23.88 -2.18
C GLY A 181 6.92 -24.35 -0.80
N THR A 182 7.37 -23.73 0.30
CA THR A 182 6.95 -24.14 1.67
C THR A 182 5.75 -23.35 2.19
N THR A 183 5.38 -22.25 1.53
CA THR A 183 4.22 -21.43 1.90
C THR A 183 3.11 -21.57 0.86
N PRO A 184 1.85 -21.67 1.30
CA PRO A 184 0.74 -21.71 0.38
C PRO A 184 0.61 -20.36 -0.37
N ALA A 185 0.33 -20.42 -1.67
CA ALA A 185 0.00 -19.26 -2.47
C ALA A 185 -1.52 -19.11 -2.60
N ALA A 186 -2.02 -17.90 -2.75
CA ALA A 186 -3.45 -17.66 -2.99
C ALA A 186 -3.98 -18.40 -4.24
N SER A 187 -3.12 -18.65 -5.22
CA SER A 187 -3.44 -19.45 -6.41
C SER A 187 -3.70 -20.94 -6.12
N SER A 188 -3.18 -21.46 -5.01
CA SER A 188 -3.34 -22.88 -4.64
C SER A 188 -4.35 -23.14 -3.51
N VAL A 189 -4.50 -22.22 -2.57
CA VAL A 189 -5.38 -22.37 -1.40
C VAL A 189 -6.50 -21.34 -1.33
N GLY A 190 -6.53 -20.41 -2.28
CA GLY A 190 -7.51 -19.32 -2.34
C GLY A 190 -7.21 -18.19 -1.35
N ILE A 191 -8.05 -17.18 -1.42
CA ILE A 191 -8.10 -16.06 -0.49
C ILE A 191 -9.52 -15.49 -0.45
N LEU A 192 -10.05 -15.32 0.73
CA LEU A 192 -11.36 -14.73 0.94
C LEU A 192 -11.26 -13.21 0.81
N GLY A 193 -12.12 -12.60 -0.04
CA GLY A 193 -12.10 -11.16 -0.32
C GLY A 193 -12.09 -10.28 0.93
N PRO A 194 -13.01 -10.45 1.89
CA PRO A 194 -13.03 -9.66 3.13
C PRO A 194 -11.81 -9.85 4.05
N VAL A 195 -11.02 -10.91 3.86
CA VAL A 195 -9.76 -11.10 4.60
C VAL A 195 -8.62 -10.31 3.98
N ALA A 196 -8.69 -10.08 2.66
CA ALA A 196 -7.73 -9.23 1.98
C ALA A 196 -8.02 -7.74 2.21
N GLY A 197 -9.29 -7.36 2.34
CA GLY A 197 -9.76 -5.99 2.59
C GLY A 197 -10.01 -5.69 4.04
#